data_a0eef83765c0713babaa2a54ba8908a9
#
_entry.id   a0eef83765c0713babaa2a54ba8908a9
#
_cell.length_a   1.000
_cell.length_b   1.000
_cell.length_c   1.000
_cell.angle_alpha   90.00
_cell.angle_beta   90.00
_cell.angle_gamma   90.00
#
_symmetry.space_group_name_H-M   'P 1'
#
loop_
_entity.id
_entity.type
_entity.pdbx_description
1 polymer ?
#
loop_
_entity_poly.entity_id
_entity_poly.type
_entity_poly.pdbx_seq_one_letter_code
_entity_poly.pdbx_strand_id
1 'polypeptide(L)'
;VMYFTIQERTEQMFFANFIKAILFGIIEGITEWLPISSTGHLILADEFIGLKVSPEFMAMFNVVIQLGAILAVVYLYFHKLNPFSPTKNALEKRDTWTLWSKVIIAVLPSVIIGLPLDDWLDAHFYNFLSVSIVLIIYGIGFIVVEKRNKNKEPKCTDLNKFTYKAALIVGMFQVLALIPGTSRSGATILGGIMIGASRFVATEFSFFLGIPTMFGASIWKIYKFLKVGNAFDLQGTVILLTGTIVSFIVSVLAIRFLMNYIKRNDFTFFGWYRIVLGAVLIVYWLVSL
;
A
#
# COMPACT_ATOMS: atom_id res chain seq x y z
N VAL A 1 -41.37 -22.25 -4.61
CA VAL A 1 -40.18 -22.83 -5.28
C VAL A 1 -39.24 -21.75 -5.79
N MET A 2 -39.71 -20.70 -6.49
CA MET A 2 -38.89 -19.63 -7.06
C MET A 2 -38.21 -18.73 -5.98
N TYR A 3 -38.84 -18.45 -4.85
CA TYR A 3 -38.27 -17.71 -3.73
C TYR A 3 -37.13 -18.47 -3.05
N PHE A 4 -37.27 -19.79 -2.84
CA PHE A 4 -36.17 -20.60 -2.25
C PHE A 4 -34.94 -20.62 -3.14
N THR A 5 -35.09 -20.74 -4.45
CA THR A 5 -33.93 -20.70 -5.38
C THR A 5 -33.22 -19.34 -5.46
N ILE A 6 -33.94 -18.23 -5.27
CA ILE A 6 -33.31 -16.87 -5.23
C ILE A 6 -32.51 -16.70 -3.93
N GLN A 7 -33.06 -17.10 -2.80
CA GLN A 7 -32.40 -17.00 -1.50
C GLN A 7 -31.14 -17.87 -1.46
N GLU A 8 -31.21 -19.12 -1.91
CA GLU A 8 -30.06 -20.01 -1.99
C GLU A 8 -28.94 -19.46 -2.87
N ARG A 9 -29.27 -18.87 -4.03
CA ARG A 9 -28.30 -18.21 -4.90
C ARG A 9 -27.62 -16.99 -4.23
N THR A 10 -28.40 -16.22 -3.48
CA THR A 10 -27.88 -15.05 -2.75
C THR A 10 -26.92 -15.49 -1.64
N GLU A 11 -27.25 -16.53 -0.91
CA GLU A 11 -26.38 -17.08 0.14
C GLU A 11 -25.09 -17.69 -0.44
N GLN A 12 -25.19 -18.43 -1.53
CA GLN A 12 -24.01 -18.98 -2.24
C GLN A 12 -23.10 -17.88 -2.78
N MET A 13 -23.67 -16.82 -3.35
CA MET A 13 -22.91 -15.68 -3.85
C MET A 13 -22.22 -14.91 -2.70
N PHE A 14 -22.92 -14.72 -1.59
CA PHE A 14 -22.34 -14.11 -0.40
C PHE A 14 -21.17 -14.93 0.14
N PHE A 15 -21.35 -16.25 0.30
CA PHE A 15 -20.29 -17.13 0.77
C PHE A 15 -19.08 -17.13 -0.18
N ALA A 16 -19.30 -17.16 -1.49
CA ALA A 16 -18.23 -17.05 -2.47
C ALA A 16 -17.48 -15.73 -2.35
N ASN A 17 -18.18 -14.60 -2.22
CA ASN A 17 -17.57 -13.29 -2.01
C ASN A 17 -16.82 -13.19 -0.68
N PHE A 18 -17.32 -13.83 0.37
CA PHE A 18 -16.64 -13.90 1.67
C PHE A 18 -15.26 -14.59 1.55
N ILE A 19 -15.19 -15.75 0.89
CA ILE A 19 -13.90 -16.45 0.64
C ILE A 19 -12.97 -15.61 -0.22
N LYS A 20 -13.50 -14.97 -1.25
CA LYS A 20 -12.72 -14.07 -2.10
C LYS A 20 -12.18 -12.86 -1.33
N ALA A 21 -12.96 -12.27 -0.42
CA ALA A 21 -12.52 -11.19 0.43
C ALA A 21 -11.34 -11.60 1.34
N ILE A 22 -11.33 -12.85 1.82
CA ILE A 22 -10.17 -13.42 2.53
C ILE A 22 -8.94 -13.43 1.61
N LEU A 23 -9.07 -13.91 0.38
CA LEU A 23 -7.96 -13.95 -0.58
C LEU A 23 -7.43 -12.54 -0.91
N PHE A 24 -8.33 -11.59 -1.15
CA PHE A 24 -7.96 -10.18 -1.36
C PHE A 24 -7.23 -9.60 -0.14
N GLY A 25 -7.72 -9.88 1.07
CA GLY A 25 -7.05 -9.46 2.31
C GLY A 25 -5.65 -10.08 2.48
N ILE A 26 -5.46 -11.35 2.10
CA ILE A 26 -4.14 -11.99 2.11
C ILE A 26 -3.21 -11.33 1.10
N ILE A 27 -3.66 -11.12 -0.14
CA ILE A 27 -2.88 -10.47 -1.20
C ILE A 27 -2.47 -9.07 -0.75
N GLU A 28 -3.41 -8.26 -0.28
CA GLU A 28 -3.15 -6.92 0.22
C GLU A 28 -2.15 -6.94 1.38
N GLY A 29 -2.40 -7.77 2.39
CA GLY A 29 -1.56 -7.86 3.58
C GLY A 29 -0.11 -8.25 3.30
N ILE A 30 0.15 -9.05 2.27
CA ILE A 30 1.50 -9.41 1.82
C ILE A 30 2.10 -8.27 0.98
N THR A 31 1.37 -7.81 -0.03
CA THR A 31 1.96 -7.03 -1.12
C THR A 31 2.05 -5.54 -0.84
N GLU A 32 1.32 -5.02 0.15
CA GLU A 32 1.40 -3.61 0.53
C GLU A 32 2.75 -3.24 1.16
N TRP A 33 3.33 -4.13 1.95
CA TRP A 33 4.59 -3.87 2.66
C TRP A 33 5.82 -4.22 1.83
N LEU A 34 5.72 -5.27 1.05
CA LEU A 34 6.77 -5.62 0.10
C LEU A 34 6.74 -4.60 -1.06
N PRO A 35 7.89 -4.11 -1.53
CA PRO A 35 7.91 -3.09 -2.58
C PRO A 35 7.62 -3.71 -3.97
N ILE A 36 6.47 -4.40 -4.10
CA ILE A 36 6.06 -5.18 -5.29
C ILE A 36 4.74 -4.73 -5.94
N SER A 37 4.09 -3.70 -5.37
CA SER A 37 2.80 -3.13 -5.81
C SER A 37 1.57 -3.99 -5.48
N SER A 38 0.92 -3.65 -4.37
CA SER A 38 -0.39 -4.25 -4.01
C SER A 38 -1.44 -4.02 -5.09
N THR A 39 -1.52 -2.81 -5.64
CA THR A 39 -2.45 -2.48 -6.73
C THR A 39 -2.30 -3.42 -7.93
N GLY A 40 -1.07 -3.73 -8.36
CA GLY A 40 -0.83 -4.66 -9.47
C GLY A 40 -1.36 -6.07 -9.17
N HIS A 41 -1.20 -6.53 -7.93
CA HIS A 41 -1.69 -7.84 -7.51
C HIS A 41 -3.21 -7.88 -7.33
N LEU A 42 -3.81 -6.80 -6.81
CA LEU A 42 -5.27 -6.71 -6.67
C LEU A 42 -5.97 -6.65 -8.03
N ILE A 43 -5.40 -5.95 -9.04
CA ILE A 43 -5.92 -5.97 -10.41
C ILE A 43 -5.90 -7.39 -10.99
N LEU A 44 -4.79 -8.13 -10.81
CA LEU A 44 -4.72 -9.54 -11.19
C LEU A 44 -5.74 -10.40 -10.43
N ALA A 45 -5.85 -10.21 -9.12
CA ALA A 45 -6.80 -10.96 -8.32
C ALA A 45 -8.25 -10.69 -8.77
N ASP A 46 -8.57 -9.45 -9.13
CA ASP A 46 -9.89 -9.09 -9.63
C ASP A 46 -10.20 -9.77 -10.97
N GLU A 47 -9.24 -9.82 -11.88
CA GLU A 47 -9.39 -10.49 -13.17
C GLU A 47 -9.70 -11.98 -13.05
N PHE A 48 -8.99 -12.71 -12.18
CA PHE A 48 -9.13 -14.17 -12.08
C PHE A 48 -10.12 -14.62 -11.01
N ILE A 49 -10.24 -13.89 -9.92
CA ILE A 49 -11.04 -14.27 -8.76
C ILE A 49 -12.31 -13.43 -8.69
N GLY A 50 -12.21 -12.12 -8.92
CA GLY A 50 -13.22 -11.07 -8.95
C GLY A 50 -14.36 -11.18 -7.93
N LEU A 51 -14.55 -10.19 -7.07
CA LEU A 51 -15.73 -10.07 -6.22
C LEU A 51 -16.94 -9.75 -7.11
N LYS A 52 -18.05 -10.46 -6.91
CA LYS A 52 -19.32 -10.12 -7.59
C LYS A 52 -20.04 -9.03 -6.79
N VAL A 53 -19.56 -7.80 -6.95
CA VAL A 53 -20.06 -6.59 -6.29
C VAL A 53 -20.12 -5.45 -7.32
N SER A 54 -20.68 -4.29 -6.95
CA SER A 54 -20.67 -3.13 -7.87
C SER A 54 -19.24 -2.60 -8.09
N PRO A 55 -18.94 -2.00 -9.24
CA PRO A 55 -17.64 -1.39 -9.51
C PRO A 55 -17.25 -0.33 -8.46
N GLU A 56 -18.21 0.45 -7.99
CA GLU A 56 -18.01 1.47 -6.97
C GLU A 56 -17.62 0.85 -5.62
N PHE A 57 -18.27 -0.28 -5.25
CA PHE A 57 -17.92 -1.03 -4.05
C PHE A 57 -16.51 -1.62 -4.18
N MET A 58 -16.17 -2.21 -5.32
CA MET A 58 -14.85 -2.80 -5.56
C MET A 58 -13.74 -1.73 -5.50
N ALA A 59 -13.96 -0.56 -6.10
CA ALA A 59 -13.03 0.55 -6.06
C ALA A 59 -12.80 1.06 -4.61
N MET A 60 -13.86 1.12 -3.81
CA MET A 60 -13.79 1.46 -2.39
C MET A 60 -13.12 0.33 -1.58
N PHE A 61 -13.52 -0.92 -1.79
CA PHE A 61 -12.99 -2.10 -1.10
C PHE A 61 -11.47 -2.22 -1.22
N ASN A 62 -10.93 -2.11 -2.44
CA ASN A 62 -9.49 -2.22 -2.70
C ASN A 62 -8.65 -1.18 -1.94
N VAL A 63 -9.22 -0.01 -1.64
CA VAL A 63 -8.52 1.03 -0.87
C VAL A 63 -8.77 0.86 0.63
N VAL A 64 -9.97 0.47 1.03
CA VAL A 64 -10.32 0.38 2.47
C VAL A 64 -9.67 -0.83 3.14
N ILE A 65 -9.43 -1.95 2.43
CA ILE A 65 -8.68 -3.09 3.02
C ILE A 65 -7.25 -2.71 3.39
N GLN A 66 -6.68 -1.65 2.78
CA GLN A 66 -5.40 -1.07 3.17
C GLN A 66 -5.43 -0.49 4.59
N LEU A 67 -6.61 -0.09 5.13
CA LEU A 67 -6.72 0.28 6.54
C LEU A 67 -6.33 -0.87 7.47
N GLY A 68 -6.70 -2.10 7.11
CA GLY A 68 -6.23 -3.29 7.84
C GLY A 68 -4.70 -3.36 7.83
N ALA A 69 -4.11 -3.22 6.65
CA ALA A 69 -2.67 -3.24 6.49
C ALA A 69 -1.99 -2.16 7.35
N ILE A 70 -2.43 -0.90 7.29
CA ILE A 70 -1.77 0.18 8.03
C ILE A 70 -1.97 0.11 9.54
N LEU A 71 -3.08 -0.45 10.01
CA LEU A 71 -3.28 -0.73 11.42
C LEU A 71 -2.24 -1.71 11.98
N ALA A 72 -1.68 -2.61 11.15
CA ALA A 72 -0.57 -3.46 11.55
C ALA A 72 0.70 -2.66 11.89
N VAL A 73 0.98 -1.57 11.16
CA VAL A 73 2.09 -0.65 11.52
C VAL A 73 1.80 0.04 12.84
N VAL A 74 0.59 0.58 13.00
CA VAL A 74 0.19 1.23 14.25
C VAL A 74 0.34 0.26 15.43
N TYR A 75 -0.08 -1.00 15.27
CA TYR A 75 0.05 -2.04 16.27
C TYR A 75 1.51 -2.37 16.61
N LEU A 76 2.34 -2.66 15.57
CA LEU A 76 3.74 -3.08 15.77
C LEU A 76 4.63 -1.97 16.29
N TYR A 77 4.36 -0.72 15.93
CA TYR A 77 5.14 0.45 16.31
C TYR A 77 4.41 1.37 17.28
N PHE A 78 3.37 0.86 17.96
CA PHE A 78 2.51 1.67 18.84
C PHE A 78 3.31 2.52 19.84
N HIS A 79 4.26 1.91 20.55
CA HIS A 79 5.08 2.64 21.50
C HIS A 79 5.90 3.77 20.85
N LYS A 80 6.50 3.50 19.68
CA LYS A 80 7.30 4.49 18.94
C LYS A 80 6.45 5.65 18.43
N LEU A 81 5.22 5.37 18.00
CA LEU A 81 4.30 6.34 17.40
C LEU A 81 3.45 7.12 18.42
N ASN A 82 3.28 6.60 19.64
CA ASN A 82 2.44 7.22 20.67
C ASN A 82 3.20 8.31 21.44
N PRO A 83 2.91 9.62 21.23
CA PRO A 83 3.57 10.71 21.97
C PRO A 83 3.02 10.88 23.39
N PHE A 84 1.89 10.26 23.70
CA PHE A 84 1.21 10.35 25.00
C PHE A 84 1.59 9.21 25.97
N SER A 85 2.49 8.31 25.55
CA SER A 85 2.89 7.17 26.38
C SER A 85 3.41 7.63 27.75
N PRO A 86 2.87 7.11 28.85
CA PRO A 86 3.33 7.47 30.20
C PRO A 86 4.76 6.96 30.48
N THR A 87 5.22 5.96 29.74
CA THR A 87 6.56 5.37 29.91
C THR A 87 7.66 6.14 29.18
N LYS A 88 7.31 7.12 28.34
CA LYS A 88 8.26 7.99 27.62
C LYS A 88 8.67 9.19 28.46
N ASN A 89 9.96 9.50 28.46
CA ASN A 89 10.48 10.76 28.98
C ASN A 89 10.19 11.94 28.05
N ALA A 90 10.50 13.16 28.49
CA ALA A 90 10.21 14.39 27.72
C ALA A 90 10.92 14.45 26.36
N LEU A 91 12.16 13.93 26.28
CA LEU A 91 12.94 13.87 25.03
C LEU A 91 12.29 12.90 24.05
N GLU A 92 11.95 11.71 24.46
CA GLU A 92 11.29 10.70 23.63
C GLU A 92 9.93 11.17 23.10
N LYS A 93 9.15 11.89 23.92
CA LYS A 93 7.89 12.51 23.48
C LYS A 93 8.14 13.56 22.41
N ARG A 94 9.15 14.42 22.60
CA ARG A 94 9.56 15.43 21.60
C ARG A 94 10.01 14.77 20.30
N ASP A 95 10.79 13.71 20.36
CA ASP A 95 11.26 12.98 19.18
C ASP A 95 10.09 12.35 18.42
N THR A 96 9.10 11.83 19.15
CA THR A 96 7.86 11.31 18.53
C THR A 96 7.06 12.41 17.82
N TRP A 97 6.90 13.59 18.42
CA TRP A 97 6.25 14.74 17.77
C TRP A 97 7.04 15.23 16.55
N THR A 98 8.37 15.25 16.64
CA THR A 98 9.25 15.58 15.52
C THR A 98 9.12 14.57 14.39
N LEU A 99 8.98 13.28 14.69
CA LEU A 99 8.70 12.25 13.70
C LEU A 99 7.37 12.53 12.99
N TRP A 100 6.29 12.76 13.74
CA TRP A 100 4.99 13.07 13.17
C TRP A 100 4.99 14.33 12.31
N SER A 101 5.68 15.39 12.71
CA SER A 101 5.80 16.60 11.88
C SER A 101 6.53 16.34 10.57
N LYS A 102 7.57 15.50 10.56
CA LYS A 102 8.25 15.07 9.32
C LYS A 102 7.31 14.23 8.44
N VAL A 103 6.53 13.33 9.04
CA VAL A 103 5.52 12.54 8.31
C VAL A 103 4.46 13.44 7.67
N ILE A 104 3.92 14.41 8.39
CA ILE A 104 2.93 15.36 7.85
C ILE A 104 3.53 16.14 6.66
N ILE A 105 4.74 16.68 6.79
CA ILE A 105 5.40 17.39 5.68
C ILE A 105 5.58 16.48 4.47
N ALA A 106 5.91 15.21 4.67
CA ALA A 106 6.07 14.25 3.58
C ALA A 106 4.73 13.85 2.91
N VAL A 107 3.60 13.97 3.60
CA VAL A 107 2.27 13.71 3.01
C VAL A 107 1.81 14.84 2.10
N LEU A 108 2.17 16.11 2.42
CA LEU A 108 1.63 17.29 1.73
C LEU A 108 1.74 17.23 0.20
N PRO A 109 2.90 16.86 -0.41
CA PRO A 109 2.99 16.79 -1.88
C PRO A 109 1.94 15.86 -2.49
N SER A 110 1.72 14.69 -1.90
CA SER A 110 0.75 13.70 -2.42
C SER A 110 -0.68 14.17 -2.26
N VAL A 111 -1.02 14.89 -1.19
CA VAL A 111 -2.36 15.46 -0.98
C VAL A 111 -2.61 16.58 -1.98
N ILE A 112 -1.67 17.53 -2.13
CA ILE A 112 -1.81 18.70 -3.00
C ILE A 112 -1.95 18.28 -4.48
N ILE A 113 -1.20 17.26 -4.90
CA ILE A 113 -1.18 16.80 -6.29
C ILE A 113 -2.24 15.71 -6.51
N GLY A 114 -2.41 14.79 -5.54
CA GLY A 114 -3.25 13.61 -5.69
C GLY A 114 -4.74 13.94 -5.70
N LEU A 115 -5.23 14.77 -4.76
CA LEU A 115 -6.66 15.08 -4.70
C LEU A 115 -7.21 15.69 -5.98
N PRO A 116 -6.55 16.69 -6.64
CA PRO A 116 -7.03 17.23 -7.91
C PRO A 116 -6.92 16.27 -9.09
N LEU A 117 -5.99 15.32 -9.06
CA LEU A 117 -5.68 14.44 -10.18
C LEU A 117 -6.25 13.02 -10.03
N ASP A 118 -6.90 12.68 -8.90
CA ASP A 118 -7.36 11.31 -8.60
C ASP A 118 -8.19 10.70 -9.74
N ASP A 119 -9.26 11.39 -10.17
CA ASP A 119 -10.14 10.89 -11.23
C ASP A 119 -9.44 10.79 -12.59
N TRP A 120 -8.55 11.73 -12.90
CA TRP A 120 -7.78 11.72 -14.13
C TRP A 120 -6.76 10.59 -14.16
N LEU A 121 -6.07 10.34 -13.04
CA LEU A 121 -5.10 9.25 -12.92
C LEU A 121 -5.79 7.89 -12.99
N ASP A 122 -6.91 7.72 -12.30
CA ASP A 122 -7.70 6.49 -12.37
C ASP A 122 -8.14 6.21 -13.83
N ALA A 123 -8.66 7.22 -14.54
CA ALA A 123 -9.15 7.05 -15.90
C ALA A 123 -8.06 6.69 -16.93
N HIS A 124 -6.81 7.17 -16.74
CA HIS A 124 -5.75 6.99 -17.73
C HIS A 124 -4.75 5.88 -17.40
N PHE A 125 -4.49 5.62 -16.12
CA PHE A 125 -3.43 4.71 -15.69
C PHE A 125 -3.92 3.44 -14.99
N TYR A 126 -5.19 3.35 -14.57
CA TYR A 126 -5.73 2.16 -13.93
C TYR A 126 -6.10 1.08 -14.97
N ASN A 127 -5.08 0.59 -15.67
CA ASN A 127 -5.23 -0.46 -16.67
C ASN A 127 -4.00 -1.38 -16.68
N PHE A 128 -4.17 -2.60 -17.24
CA PHE A 128 -3.14 -3.64 -17.27
C PHE A 128 -1.82 -3.18 -17.86
N LEU A 129 -1.86 -2.49 -19.00
CA LEU A 129 -0.65 -2.09 -19.73
C LEU A 129 0.15 -1.07 -18.92
N SER A 130 -0.51 -0.02 -18.42
CA SER A 130 0.13 1.01 -17.59
C SER A 130 0.77 0.42 -16.34
N VAL A 131 0.03 -0.41 -15.61
CA VAL A 131 0.52 -1.07 -14.39
C VAL A 131 1.73 -1.96 -14.69
N SER A 132 1.68 -2.72 -15.79
CA SER A 132 2.76 -3.62 -16.20
C SER A 132 4.05 -2.87 -16.55
N ILE A 133 3.94 -1.80 -17.32
CA ILE A 133 5.09 -0.94 -17.69
C ILE A 133 5.70 -0.32 -16.44
N VAL A 134 4.87 0.22 -15.55
CA VAL A 134 5.33 0.86 -14.30
C VAL A 134 6.00 -0.16 -13.37
N LEU A 135 5.47 -1.38 -13.27
CA LEU A 135 6.13 -2.47 -12.53
C LEU A 135 7.55 -2.72 -13.05
N ILE A 136 7.74 -2.82 -14.37
CA ILE A 136 9.06 -3.05 -14.98
C ILE A 136 9.99 -1.89 -14.70
N ILE A 137 9.55 -0.64 -14.93
CA ILE A 137 10.35 0.57 -14.71
C ILE A 137 10.86 0.63 -13.27
N TYR A 138 10.00 0.44 -12.28
CA TYR A 138 10.40 0.46 -10.88
C TYR A 138 11.20 -0.77 -10.48
N GLY A 139 10.95 -1.93 -11.11
CA GLY A 139 11.78 -3.12 -10.95
C GLY A 139 13.23 -2.86 -11.35
N ILE A 140 13.45 -2.27 -12.53
CA ILE A 140 14.76 -1.81 -13.00
C ILE A 140 15.33 -0.75 -12.04
N GLY A 141 14.50 0.20 -11.59
CA GLY A 141 14.88 1.24 -10.64
C GLY A 141 15.47 0.66 -9.35
N PHE A 142 14.82 -0.36 -8.76
CA PHE A 142 15.34 -1.03 -7.57
C PHE A 142 16.72 -1.66 -7.81
N ILE A 143 16.88 -2.42 -8.90
CA ILE A 143 18.16 -3.06 -9.24
C ILE A 143 19.26 -2.02 -9.44
N VAL A 144 18.98 -0.95 -10.18
CA VAL A 144 19.97 0.12 -10.45
C VAL A 144 20.37 0.85 -9.16
N VAL A 145 19.41 1.21 -8.31
CA VAL A 145 19.69 1.92 -7.06
C VAL A 145 20.47 1.04 -6.09
N GLU A 146 20.08 -0.22 -5.93
CA GLU A 146 20.81 -1.16 -5.08
C GLU A 146 22.23 -1.39 -5.58
N LYS A 147 22.43 -1.59 -6.89
CA LYS A 147 23.76 -1.73 -7.48
C LYS A 147 24.64 -0.50 -7.25
N ARG A 148 24.08 0.71 -7.39
CA ARG A 148 24.79 1.98 -7.16
C ARG A 148 25.17 2.21 -5.69
N ASN A 149 24.40 1.64 -4.77
CA ASN A 149 24.59 1.82 -3.32
C ASN A 149 25.31 0.65 -2.64
N LYS A 150 25.63 -0.43 -3.38
CA LYS A 150 26.22 -1.65 -2.83
C LYS A 150 27.44 -1.41 -1.95
N ASN A 151 28.31 -0.46 -2.37
CA ASN A 151 29.58 -0.15 -1.69
C ASN A 151 29.55 1.20 -0.95
N LYS A 152 28.35 1.78 -0.74
CA LYS A 152 28.21 3.07 -0.04
C LYS A 152 27.68 2.85 1.36
N GLU A 153 28.32 3.46 2.31
CA GLU A 153 27.77 3.53 3.66
C GLU A 153 26.58 4.51 3.71
N PRO A 154 25.48 4.12 4.36
CA PRO A 154 24.34 5.00 4.52
C PRO A 154 24.71 6.24 5.34
N LYS A 155 24.29 7.40 4.87
CA LYS A 155 24.48 8.69 5.58
C LYS A 155 23.55 8.85 6.79
N CYS A 156 22.40 8.13 6.77
CA CYS A 156 21.39 8.17 7.84
C CYS A 156 20.97 6.75 8.22
N THR A 157 21.39 6.34 9.41
CA THR A 157 21.10 5.01 10.00
C THR A 157 20.15 5.09 11.20
N ASP A 158 19.78 6.31 11.60
CA ASP A 158 18.90 6.60 12.72
C ASP A 158 17.76 7.52 12.26
N LEU A 159 16.52 7.09 12.48
CA LEU A 159 15.32 7.83 12.07
C LEU A 159 15.20 9.19 12.79
N ASN A 160 15.73 9.34 14.00
CA ASN A 160 15.73 10.60 14.71
C ASN A 160 16.58 11.67 13.98
N LYS A 161 17.64 11.21 13.29
CA LYS A 161 18.51 12.06 12.45
C LYS A 161 17.97 12.33 11.05
N PHE A 162 16.85 11.69 10.68
CA PHE A 162 16.21 11.93 9.39
C PHE A 162 15.70 13.38 9.31
N THR A 163 16.17 14.15 8.33
CA THR A 163 15.89 15.59 8.25
C THR A 163 14.53 15.89 7.63
N TYR A 164 14.00 17.09 7.87
CA TYR A 164 12.77 17.58 7.20
C TYR A 164 12.94 17.64 5.67
N LYS A 165 14.14 18.03 5.19
CA LYS A 165 14.46 18.01 3.75
C LYS A 165 14.37 16.60 3.18
N ALA A 166 14.90 15.60 3.89
CA ALA A 166 14.82 14.20 3.50
C ALA A 166 13.37 13.72 3.50
N ALA A 167 12.59 14.09 4.51
CA ALA A 167 11.15 13.74 4.59
C ALA A 167 10.37 14.34 3.41
N LEU A 168 10.59 15.61 3.07
CA LEU A 168 9.96 16.26 1.93
C LEU A 168 10.33 15.57 0.60
N ILE A 169 11.62 15.22 0.40
CA ILE A 169 12.06 14.51 -0.81
C ILE A 169 11.38 13.15 -0.91
N VAL A 170 11.31 12.37 0.18
CA VAL A 170 10.58 11.10 0.19
C VAL A 170 9.10 11.31 -0.10
N GLY A 171 8.50 12.41 0.40
CA GLY A 171 7.14 12.82 0.05
C GLY A 171 6.96 13.12 -1.44
N MET A 172 7.94 13.73 -2.09
CA MET A 172 7.93 13.92 -3.55
C MET A 172 8.01 12.57 -4.30
N PHE A 173 8.80 11.62 -3.81
CA PHE A 173 8.77 10.26 -4.35
C PHE A 173 7.42 9.57 -4.15
N GLN A 174 6.71 9.86 -3.05
CA GLN A 174 5.36 9.34 -2.84
C GLN A 174 4.36 9.84 -3.90
N VAL A 175 4.53 11.05 -4.45
CA VAL A 175 3.68 11.55 -5.55
C VAL A 175 3.71 10.60 -6.75
N LEU A 176 4.85 9.97 -7.04
CA LEU A 176 4.96 8.99 -8.12
C LEU A 176 4.07 7.76 -7.89
N ALA A 177 3.75 7.46 -6.64
CA ALA A 177 2.86 6.34 -6.29
C ALA A 177 1.38 6.60 -6.58
N LEU A 178 1.02 7.82 -6.99
CA LEU A 178 -0.30 8.11 -7.54
C LEU A 178 -0.54 7.38 -8.87
N ILE A 179 0.56 7.02 -9.58
CA ILE A 179 0.48 6.20 -10.79
C ILE A 179 0.35 4.73 -10.36
N PRO A 180 -0.76 4.03 -10.71
CA PRO A 180 -0.96 2.63 -10.39
C PRO A 180 0.20 1.75 -10.89
N GLY A 181 0.57 0.74 -10.09
CA GLY A 181 1.74 -0.09 -10.39
C GLY A 181 3.05 0.38 -9.75
N THR A 182 3.19 1.66 -9.41
CA THR A 182 4.41 2.21 -8.78
C THR A 182 4.73 1.55 -7.44
N SER A 183 3.75 1.26 -6.61
CA SER A 183 3.86 0.92 -5.18
C SER A 183 4.28 2.12 -4.32
N ARG A 184 3.43 2.51 -3.39
CA ARG A 184 3.71 3.60 -2.45
C ARG A 184 4.97 3.31 -1.62
N SER A 185 5.02 2.12 -0.99
CA SER A 185 6.21 1.67 -0.24
C SER A 185 7.44 1.58 -1.15
N GLY A 186 7.28 1.07 -2.37
CA GLY A 186 8.37 1.00 -3.34
C GLY A 186 8.98 2.35 -3.67
N ALA A 187 8.18 3.35 -4.01
CA ALA A 187 8.66 4.69 -4.36
C ALA A 187 9.33 5.39 -3.17
N THR A 188 8.72 5.35 -1.99
CA THR A 188 9.24 6.02 -0.80
C THR A 188 10.50 5.38 -0.23
N ILE A 189 10.60 4.05 -0.26
CA ILE A 189 11.82 3.30 0.12
C ILE A 189 12.95 3.64 -0.85
N LEU A 190 12.68 3.58 -2.16
CA LEU A 190 13.67 3.91 -3.19
C LEU A 190 14.17 5.34 -3.03
N GLY A 191 13.26 6.30 -2.85
CA GLY A 191 13.59 7.69 -2.59
C GLY A 191 14.46 7.87 -1.34
N GLY A 192 14.12 7.19 -0.24
CA GLY A 192 14.89 7.20 1.00
C GLY A 192 16.33 6.67 0.81
N ILE A 193 16.49 5.56 0.10
CA ILE A 193 17.81 4.98 -0.20
C ILE A 193 18.63 5.92 -1.11
N MET A 194 18.01 6.52 -2.12
CA MET A 194 18.69 7.44 -3.04
C MET A 194 19.25 8.68 -2.35
N ILE A 195 18.61 9.17 -1.31
CA ILE A 195 19.10 10.32 -0.51
C ILE A 195 20.08 9.90 0.60
N GLY A 196 20.40 8.62 0.71
CA GLY A 196 21.41 8.07 1.61
C GLY A 196 20.88 7.56 2.94
N ALA A 197 19.58 7.30 3.10
CA ALA A 197 19.08 6.56 4.24
C ALA A 197 19.46 5.07 4.13
N SER A 198 19.67 4.41 5.26
CA SER A 198 19.77 2.96 5.31
C SER A 198 18.43 2.33 4.85
N ARG A 199 18.50 1.08 4.37
CA ARG A 199 17.28 0.32 3.99
C ARG A 199 16.28 0.28 5.15
N PHE A 200 16.78 0.10 6.36
CA PHE A 200 15.97 0.07 7.58
C PHE A 200 15.23 1.40 7.80
N VAL A 201 15.96 2.52 7.81
CA VAL A 201 15.38 3.86 8.03
C VAL A 201 14.40 4.24 6.92
N ALA A 202 14.76 3.97 5.65
CA ALA A 202 13.89 4.23 4.51
C ALA A 202 12.57 3.44 4.60
N THR A 203 12.65 2.16 4.96
CA THR A 203 11.48 1.29 5.11
C THR A 203 10.62 1.73 6.30
N GLU A 204 11.22 1.99 7.44
CA GLU A 204 10.49 2.41 8.64
C GLU A 204 9.79 3.75 8.44
N PHE A 205 10.47 4.75 7.84
CA PHE A 205 9.85 6.03 7.52
C PHE A 205 8.72 5.89 6.49
N SER A 206 8.91 5.03 5.48
CA SER A 206 7.87 4.69 4.50
C SER A 206 6.61 4.13 5.19
N PHE A 207 6.76 3.24 6.16
CA PHE A 207 5.64 2.70 6.92
C PHE A 207 4.87 3.79 7.66
N PHE A 208 5.56 4.69 8.37
CA PHE A 208 4.94 5.77 9.12
C PHE A 208 4.27 6.80 8.20
N LEU A 209 4.89 7.10 7.07
CA LEU A 209 4.29 7.95 6.03
C LEU A 209 2.99 7.34 5.46
N GLY A 210 2.91 6.00 5.39
CA GLY A 210 1.71 5.28 4.99
C GLY A 210 0.51 5.54 5.90
N ILE A 211 0.70 5.82 7.19
CA ILE A 211 -0.41 5.97 8.14
C ILE A 211 -1.37 7.09 7.68
N PRO A 212 -0.97 8.37 7.65
CA PRO A 212 -1.89 9.43 7.24
C PRO A 212 -2.32 9.30 5.77
N THR A 213 -1.46 8.78 4.90
CA THR A 213 -1.76 8.62 3.47
C THR A 213 -2.90 7.63 3.24
N MET A 214 -2.83 6.44 3.82
CA MET A 214 -3.84 5.39 3.62
C MET A 214 -5.14 5.70 4.37
N PHE A 215 -5.07 6.30 5.56
CA PHE A 215 -6.26 6.81 6.24
C PHE A 215 -6.96 7.88 5.38
N GLY A 216 -6.22 8.85 4.85
CA GLY A 216 -6.76 9.90 3.98
C GLY A 216 -7.39 9.33 2.71
N ALA A 217 -6.70 8.43 2.01
CA ALA A 217 -7.20 7.79 0.81
C ALA A 217 -8.48 6.97 1.08
N SER A 218 -8.53 6.23 2.17
CA SER A 218 -9.71 5.43 2.54
C SER A 218 -10.91 6.31 2.89
N ILE A 219 -10.72 7.38 3.66
CA ILE A 219 -11.78 8.35 3.96
C ILE A 219 -12.29 8.97 2.66
N TRP A 220 -11.40 9.33 1.74
CA TRP A 220 -11.77 9.90 0.44
C TRP A 220 -12.60 8.94 -0.42
N LYS A 221 -12.19 7.67 -0.54
CA LYS A 221 -12.93 6.65 -1.32
C LYS A 221 -14.27 6.29 -0.68
N ILE A 222 -14.35 6.21 0.66
CA ILE A 222 -15.64 6.04 1.36
C ILE A 222 -16.56 7.23 1.10
N TYR A 223 -16.05 8.46 1.19
CA TYR A 223 -16.83 9.66 0.89
C TYR A 223 -17.36 9.64 -0.55
N LYS A 224 -16.52 9.30 -1.55
CA LYS A 224 -16.97 9.16 -2.94
C LYS A 224 -18.05 8.10 -3.09
N PHE A 225 -17.90 6.94 -2.46
CA PHE A 225 -18.87 5.86 -2.49
C PHE A 225 -20.25 6.30 -1.96
N LEU A 226 -20.27 6.99 -0.84
CA LEU A 226 -21.52 7.50 -0.24
C LEU A 226 -22.13 8.65 -1.04
N LYS A 227 -21.31 9.54 -1.60
CA LYS A 227 -21.76 10.73 -2.34
C LYS A 227 -22.58 10.40 -3.59
N VAL A 228 -22.29 9.26 -4.25
CA VAL A 228 -23.06 8.81 -5.44
C VAL A 228 -24.32 8.04 -5.07
N GLY A 229 -24.71 8.04 -3.80
CA GLY A 229 -25.96 7.42 -3.32
C GLY A 229 -25.85 5.95 -2.93
N ASN A 230 -24.64 5.37 -2.93
CA ASN A 230 -24.44 4.03 -2.41
C ASN A 230 -24.59 3.99 -0.88
N ALA A 231 -24.98 2.85 -0.35
CA ALA A 231 -25.09 2.58 1.07
C ALA A 231 -24.41 1.26 1.43
N PHE A 232 -24.02 1.12 2.67
CA PHE A 232 -23.51 -0.15 3.19
C PHE A 232 -24.69 -1.03 3.57
N ASP A 233 -24.80 -2.19 2.92
CA ASP A 233 -25.64 -3.28 3.38
C ASP A 233 -24.87 -4.21 4.32
N LEU A 234 -25.56 -5.15 4.94
CA LEU A 234 -24.95 -6.08 5.88
C LEU A 234 -23.91 -6.98 5.19
N GLN A 235 -24.21 -7.46 3.98
CA GLN A 235 -23.32 -8.36 3.25
C GLN A 235 -22.03 -7.65 2.80
N GLY A 236 -22.15 -6.47 2.21
CA GLY A 236 -21.01 -5.65 1.83
C GLY A 236 -20.15 -5.25 3.03
N THR A 237 -20.79 -4.91 4.17
CA THR A 237 -20.08 -4.61 5.41
C THR A 237 -19.26 -5.80 5.91
N VAL A 238 -19.84 -7.01 5.91
CA VAL A 238 -19.14 -8.24 6.32
C VAL A 238 -17.97 -8.54 5.37
N ILE A 239 -18.17 -8.41 4.06
CA ILE A 239 -17.12 -8.60 3.05
C ILE A 239 -15.97 -7.62 3.29
N LEU A 240 -16.27 -6.33 3.48
CA LEU A 240 -15.28 -5.28 3.72
C LEU A 240 -14.49 -5.52 5.01
N LEU A 241 -15.18 -5.80 6.12
CA LEU A 241 -14.54 -6.09 7.40
C LEU A 241 -13.68 -7.35 7.34
N THR A 242 -14.13 -8.39 6.63
CA THR A 242 -13.36 -9.63 6.44
C THR A 242 -12.04 -9.33 5.72
N GLY A 243 -12.07 -8.65 4.57
CA GLY A 243 -10.86 -8.27 3.85
C GLY A 243 -9.92 -7.43 4.71
N THR A 244 -10.47 -6.47 5.45
CA THR A 244 -9.70 -5.56 6.33
C THR A 244 -9.03 -6.31 7.50
N ILE A 245 -9.74 -7.20 8.18
CA ILE A 245 -9.20 -7.98 9.30
C ILE A 245 -8.12 -8.95 8.83
N VAL A 246 -8.36 -9.66 7.72
CA VAL A 246 -7.36 -10.56 7.14
C VAL A 246 -6.13 -9.80 6.68
N SER A 247 -6.30 -8.66 6.02
CA SER A 247 -5.20 -7.77 5.63
C SER A 247 -4.38 -7.34 6.85
N PHE A 248 -5.01 -6.97 7.98
CA PHE A 248 -4.31 -6.65 9.22
C PHE A 248 -3.44 -7.82 9.71
N ILE A 249 -4.03 -9.00 9.86
CA ILE A 249 -3.34 -10.19 10.40
C ILE A 249 -2.13 -10.54 9.53
N VAL A 250 -2.33 -10.61 8.22
CA VAL A 250 -1.29 -10.96 7.27
C VAL A 250 -0.20 -9.88 7.20
N SER A 251 -0.58 -8.60 7.30
CA SER A 251 0.36 -7.47 7.34
C SER A 251 1.29 -7.51 8.54
N VAL A 252 0.80 -7.93 9.72
CA VAL A 252 1.69 -8.11 10.89
C VAL A 252 2.82 -9.09 10.59
N LEU A 253 2.53 -10.18 9.88
CA LEU A 253 3.52 -11.17 9.48
C LEU A 253 4.44 -10.64 8.38
N ALA A 254 3.88 -9.99 7.36
CA ALA A 254 4.63 -9.43 6.24
C ALA A 254 5.61 -8.33 6.66
N ILE A 255 5.20 -7.43 7.55
CA ILE A 255 6.08 -6.38 8.10
C ILE A 255 7.25 -7.00 8.88
N ARG A 256 6.97 -7.96 9.76
CA ARG A 256 8.03 -8.66 10.52
C ARG A 256 9.00 -9.39 9.59
N PHE A 257 8.47 -10.06 8.57
CA PHE A 257 9.29 -10.72 7.54
C PHE A 257 10.19 -9.71 6.83
N LEU A 258 9.62 -8.61 6.29
CA LEU A 258 10.38 -7.62 5.54
C LEU A 258 11.47 -6.98 6.41
N MET A 259 11.14 -6.55 7.63
CA MET A 259 12.12 -5.93 8.53
C MET A 259 13.27 -6.87 8.90
N ASN A 260 13.04 -8.19 8.99
CA ASN A 260 14.10 -9.17 9.17
C ASN A 260 14.88 -9.42 7.88
N TYR A 261 14.19 -9.47 6.73
CA TYR A 261 14.81 -9.69 5.42
C TYR A 261 15.85 -8.61 5.09
N ILE A 262 15.50 -7.33 5.26
CA ILE A 262 16.37 -6.19 4.91
C ILE A 262 17.58 -6.02 5.82
N LYS A 263 17.67 -6.75 6.95
CA LYS A 263 18.88 -6.78 7.79
C LYS A 263 20.06 -7.46 7.09
N ARG A 264 19.78 -8.40 6.20
CA ARG A 264 20.80 -9.26 5.55
C ARG A 264 20.75 -9.19 4.02
N ASN A 265 19.66 -8.70 3.46
CA ASN A 265 19.40 -8.67 2.02
C ASN A 265 19.14 -7.25 1.53
N ASP A 266 19.25 -7.07 0.23
CA ASP A 266 18.85 -5.86 -0.48
C ASP A 266 17.50 -6.03 -1.18
N PHE A 267 17.04 -4.98 -1.86
CA PHE A 267 15.76 -5.01 -2.58
C PHE A 267 15.86 -5.55 -4.02
N THR A 268 17.03 -6.05 -4.46
CA THR A 268 17.23 -6.55 -5.83
C THR A 268 16.26 -7.67 -6.19
N PHE A 269 15.97 -8.59 -5.24
CA PHE A 269 15.00 -9.67 -5.45
C PHE A 269 13.61 -9.12 -5.81
N PHE A 270 13.14 -8.10 -5.10
CA PHE A 270 11.84 -7.47 -5.39
C PHE A 270 11.85 -6.72 -6.72
N GLY A 271 13.01 -6.18 -7.13
CA GLY A 271 13.20 -5.61 -8.46
C GLY A 271 12.96 -6.64 -9.56
N TRP A 272 13.59 -7.80 -9.47
CA TRP A 272 13.38 -8.90 -10.41
C TRP A 272 11.95 -9.43 -10.42
N TYR A 273 11.39 -9.63 -9.23
CA TYR A 273 9.97 -10.04 -9.10
C TYR A 273 9.03 -9.10 -9.88
N ARG A 274 9.20 -7.78 -9.73
CA ARG A 274 8.39 -6.77 -10.44
C ARG A 274 8.56 -6.84 -11.96
N ILE A 275 9.79 -7.06 -12.45
CA ILE A 275 10.06 -7.19 -13.89
C ILE A 275 9.35 -8.43 -14.44
N VAL A 276 9.48 -9.56 -13.76
CA VAL A 276 8.83 -10.80 -14.17
C VAL A 276 7.32 -10.66 -14.16
N LEU A 277 6.76 -10.13 -13.07
CA LEU A 277 5.31 -9.89 -12.95
C LEU A 277 4.81 -8.97 -14.06
N GLY A 278 5.48 -7.83 -14.31
CA GLY A 278 5.12 -6.90 -15.36
C GLY A 278 5.19 -7.53 -16.76
N ALA A 279 6.21 -8.36 -17.03
CA ALA A 279 6.33 -9.09 -18.28
C ALA A 279 5.19 -10.11 -18.45
N VAL A 280 4.85 -10.87 -17.41
CA VAL A 280 3.72 -11.82 -17.42
C VAL A 280 2.40 -11.08 -17.71
N LEU A 281 2.19 -9.93 -17.08
CA LEU A 281 1.00 -9.11 -17.31
C LEU A 281 0.91 -8.60 -18.76
N ILE A 282 2.03 -8.15 -19.35
CA ILE A 282 2.04 -7.72 -20.76
C ILE A 282 1.69 -8.89 -21.68
N VAL A 283 2.29 -10.07 -21.46
CA VAL A 283 1.98 -11.28 -22.24
C VAL A 283 0.51 -11.64 -22.11
N TYR A 284 -0.03 -11.65 -20.89
CA TYR A 284 -1.45 -11.93 -20.64
C TYR A 284 -2.34 -10.95 -21.40
N TRP A 285 -2.05 -9.66 -21.33
CA TRP A 285 -2.80 -8.61 -22.01
C TRP A 285 -2.78 -8.81 -23.55
N LEU A 286 -1.61 -9.14 -24.13
CA LEU A 286 -1.47 -9.39 -25.57
C LEU A 286 -2.25 -10.62 -26.04
N VAL A 287 -2.37 -11.64 -25.20
CA VAL A 287 -3.11 -12.88 -25.54
C VAL A 287 -4.63 -12.68 -25.37
N SER A 288 -5.04 -11.70 -24.53
CA SER A 288 -6.45 -11.40 -24.24
C SER A 288 -7.07 -10.38 -25.21
N LEU A 289 -6.28 -9.75 -26.11
CA LEU A 289 -6.74 -8.89 -27.20
C LEU A 289 -7.35 -9.72 -28.33
#